data_168b64cc668a1921916039dd0e62b267
#
_entry.id   168b64cc668a1921916039dd0e62b267
#
_cell.length_a   1.000
_cell.length_b   1.000
_cell.length_c   1.000
_cell.angle_alpha   90.00
_cell.angle_beta   90.00
_cell.angle_gamma   90.00
#
_symmetry.space_group_name_H-M   'P 1'
#
loop_
_entity.id
_entity.type
_entity.pdbx_description
1 polymer ?
#
loop_
_entity_poly.entity_id
_entity_poly.type
_entity_poly.pdbx_seq_one_letter_code
_entity_poly.pdbx_strand_id
1 'polypeptide(L)'
;MSGFQSSLAGKVGILTGGTSGFGYAIVRALVSQGANVAVFSVDELPAAASLEWQRSAPGKAEYFTQDITARGASEKIVEQTLACFGKVDFVVVNAGLAIRFEESLLKLSLEKLAAAMRTQFELFPIALATLALAAARVMAPRYAPIPPDDTGHRPDSGAIVVTLSETALSPLRDDLLAYAAAKQACLSVMRSLAATLGPQNIRVNGIAPGFANTAGPRKFYGRFPQIRADIEAKTHLLPAFMDPGAVVPAVLYLLTDNYVTGTVIPLDGGYNIELKRYFQDQ
;
A
#
# COMPACT_ATOMS: atom_id res chain seq x y z
N MET A 1 1.46 -33.45 -0.94
CA MET A 1 1.68 -32.03 -1.29
C MET A 1 0.43 -31.28 -0.87
N SER A 2 0.41 -30.72 0.32
CA SER A 2 -0.67 -29.82 0.75
C SER A 2 -0.55 -28.54 -0.08
N GLY A 3 -1.56 -28.27 -0.90
CA GLY A 3 -1.58 -27.05 -1.72
C GLY A 3 -1.43 -25.82 -0.83
N PHE A 4 -0.68 -24.85 -1.32
CA PHE A 4 -0.54 -23.52 -0.76
C PHE A 4 -1.91 -22.83 -0.69
N GLN A 5 -2.68 -23.12 0.34
CA GLN A 5 -3.91 -22.40 0.69
C GLN A 5 -3.71 -21.72 2.03
N SER A 6 -2.93 -20.65 2.03
CA SER A 6 -2.99 -19.71 3.15
C SER A 6 -4.30 -18.93 3.00
N SER A 7 -5.28 -19.31 3.77
CA SER A 7 -6.60 -18.71 3.77
C SER A 7 -6.60 -17.44 4.61
N LEU A 8 -7.14 -16.34 4.08
CA LEU A 8 -7.47 -15.16 4.86
C LEU A 8 -8.83 -15.26 5.58
N ALA A 9 -9.47 -16.43 5.51
CA ALA A 9 -10.77 -16.66 6.12
C ALA A 9 -10.74 -16.38 7.64
N GLY A 10 -11.64 -15.52 8.08
CA GLY A 10 -11.74 -15.09 9.46
C GLY A 10 -10.63 -14.17 9.96
N LYS A 11 -9.62 -13.84 9.15
CA LYS A 11 -8.65 -12.77 9.47
C LYS A 11 -9.32 -11.41 9.41
N VAL A 12 -8.85 -10.49 10.24
CA VAL A 12 -9.34 -9.12 10.31
C VAL A 12 -8.23 -8.16 9.92
N GLY A 13 -8.51 -7.29 8.97
CA GLY A 13 -7.57 -6.29 8.48
C GLY A 13 -8.04 -4.86 8.61
N ILE A 14 -7.06 -3.96 8.66
CA ILE A 14 -7.22 -2.52 8.46
C ILE A 14 -6.73 -2.20 7.05
N LEU A 15 -7.49 -1.40 6.29
CA LEU A 15 -7.04 -0.88 5.01
C LEU A 15 -7.33 0.61 4.90
N THR A 16 -6.34 1.41 4.54
CA THR A 16 -6.51 2.84 4.31
C THR A 16 -6.61 3.17 2.82
N GLY A 17 -7.56 4.06 2.43
CA GLY A 17 -7.76 4.45 1.03
C GLY A 17 -8.40 3.35 0.18
N GLY A 18 -9.46 2.71 0.68
CA GLY A 18 -10.10 1.56 0.03
C GLY A 18 -11.33 1.87 -0.81
N THR A 19 -11.64 3.14 -1.08
CA THR A 19 -12.86 3.56 -1.83
C THR A 19 -12.64 3.61 -3.34
N SER A 20 -11.41 3.61 -3.81
CA SER A 20 -11.06 3.67 -5.24
C SER A 20 -9.71 3.01 -5.55
N GLY A 21 -9.39 2.90 -6.83
CA GLY A 21 -8.06 2.49 -7.32
C GLY A 21 -7.54 1.16 -6.76
N PHE A 22 -6.27 1.15 -6.39
CA PHE A 22 -5.61 -0.03 -5.81
C PHE A 22 -6.31 -0.52 -4.55
N GLY A 23 -6.63 0.41 -3.63
CA GLY A 23 -7.26 0.05 -2.35
C GLY A 23 -8.60 -0.65 -2.54
N TYR A 24 -9.45 -0.19 -3.45
CA TYR A 24 -10.72 -0.85 -3.74
C TYR A 24 -10.52 -2.25 -4.34
N ALA A 25 -9.57 -2.42 -5.25
CA ALA A 25 -9.24 -3.74 -5.79
C ALA A 25 -8.73 -4.70 -4.71
N ILE A 26 -7.88 -4.20 -3.79
CA ILE A 26 -7.37 -4.97 -2.65
C ILE A 26 -8.50 -5.36 -1.71
N VAL A 27 -9.39 -4.43 -1.31
CA VAL A 27 -10.55 -4.73 -0.43
C VAL A 27 -11.39 -5.87 -1.02
N ARG A 28 -11.76 -5.77 -2.30
CA ARG A 28 -12.56 -6.80 -2.96
C ARG A 28 -11.88 -8.17 -2.90
N ALA A 29 -10.59 -8.22 -3.17
CA ALA A 29 -9.82 -9.46 -3.15
C ALA A 29 -9.74 -10.06 -1.73
N LEU A 30 -9.44 -9.23 -0.71
CA LEU A 30 -9.36 -9.67 0.68
C LEU A 30 -10.68 -10.26 1.16
N VAL A 31 -11.78 -9.57 0.88
CA VAL A 31 -13.13 -10.03 1.26
C VAL A 31 -13.53 -11.30 0.51
N SER A 32 -13.15 -11.43 -0.77
CA SER A 32 -13.37 -12.67 -1.53
C SER A 32 -12.56 -13.86 -1.01
N GLN A 33 -11.46 -13.62 -0.30
CA GLN A 33 -10.67 -14.63 0.41
C GLN A 33 -11.15 -14.90 1.85
N GLY A 34 -12.27 -14.30 2.25
CA GLY A 34 -12.88 -14.52 3.56
C GLY A 34 -12.37 -13.62 4.69
N ALA A 35 -11.58 -12.60 4.38
CA ALA A 35 -11.15 -11.61 5.37
C ALA A 35 -12.27 -10.62 5.71
N ASN A 36 -12.29 -10.16 6.96
CA ASN A 36 -13.07 -9.00 7.39
C ASN A 36 -12.15 -7.77 7.36
N VAL A 37 -12.58 -6.68 6.74
CA VAL A 37 -11.72 -5.50 6.51
C VAL A 37 -12.41 -4.23 6.99
N ALA A 38 -11.79 -3.53 7.94
CA ALA A 38 -12.14 -2.16 8.29
C ALA A 38 -11.43 -1.21 7.31
N VAL A 39 -12.20 -0.48 6.51
CA VAL A 39 -11.72 0.38 5.43
C VAL A 39 -11.86 1.84 5.84
N PHE A 40 -10.77 2.58 5.81
CA PHE A 40 -10.72 3.99 6.21
C PHE A 40 -10.35 4.89 5.02
N SER A 41 -11.14 5.91 4.74
CA SER A 41 -10.89 6.89 3.68
C SER A 41 -11.43 8.26 4.05
N VAL A 42 -10.91 9.30 3.40
CA VAL A 42 -11.49 10.66 3.44
C VAL A 42 -12.53 10.87 2.34
N ASP A 43 -12.53 10.01 1.32
CA ASP A 43 -13.47 10.08 0.21
C ASP A 43 -14.88 9.68 0.66
N GLU A 44 -15.87 10.04 -0.13
CA GLU A 44 -17.24 9.56 0.05
C GLU A 44 -17.28 8.03 0.11
N LEU A 45 -18.08 7.52 1.03
CA LEU A 45 -18.27 6.09 1.16
C LEU A 45 -18.95 5.54 -0.10
N PRO A 46 -18.58 4.32 -0.53
CA PRO A 46 -19.20 3.71 -1.70
C PRO A 46 -20.70 3.59 -1.52
N ALA A 47 -21.47 3.92 -2.56
CA ALA A 47 -22.91 3.72 -2.53
C ALA A 47 -23.28 2.26 -2.31
N ALA A 48 -24.39 1.98 -1.62
CA ALA A 48 -24.83 0.63 -1.30
C ALA A 48 -24.87 -0.29 -2.52
N ALA A 49 -25.33 0.21 -3.67
CA ALA A 49 -25.35 -0.53 -4.93
C ALA A 49 -23.97 -0.97 -5.41
N SER A 50 -22.92 -0.16 -5.16
CA SER A 50 -21.52 -0.54 -5.51
C SER A 50 -20.91 -1.57 -4.58
N LEU A 51 -21.58 -1.89 -3.46
CA LEU A 51 -21.16 -2.87 -2.47
C LEU A 51 -21.95 -4.19 -2.56
N GLU A 52 -22.83 -4.35 -3.54
CA GLU A 52 -23.63 -5.59 -3.70
C GLU A 52 -22.79 -6.86 -3.83
N TRP A 53 -21.57 -6.74 -4.37
CA TRP A 53 -20.63 -7.84 -4.47
C TRP A 53 -20.28 -8.48 -3.10
N GLN A 54 -20.44 -7.76 -1.99
CA GLN A 54 -20.19 -8.29 -0.65
C GLN A 54 -21.26 -9.30 -0.21
N ARG A 55 -22.46 -9.26 -0.76
CA ARG A 55 -23.58 -10.12 -0.31
C ARG A 55 -23.28 -11.61 -0.49
N SER A 56 -22.48 -11.97 -1.49
CA SER A 56 -22.08 -13.35 -1.77
C SER A 56 -20.64 -13.66 -1.35
N ALA A 57 -19.92 -12.70 -0.80
CA ALA A 57 -18.53 -12.88 -0.41
C ALA A 57 -18.44 -13.55 0.97
N PRO A 58 -17.43 -14.40 1.20
CA PRO A 58 -17.24 -15.08 2.49
C PRO A 58 -16.75 -14.17 3.61
N GLY A 59 -16.19 -13.01 3.29
CA GLY A 59 -15.76 -11.98 4.24
C GLY A 59 -16.63 -10.73 4.16
N LYS A 60 -16.25 -9.69 4.90
CA LYS A 60 -16.99 -8.43 5.00
C LYS A 60 -16.07 -7.22 4.97
N ALA A 61 -16.47 -6.12 4.32
CA ALA A 61 -15.84 -4.82 4.47
C ALA A 61 -16.79 -3.84 5.17
N GLU A 62 -16.29 -3.14 6.18
CA GLU A 62 -16.95 -2.00 6.81
C GLU A 62 -16.17 -0.73 6.53
N TYR A 63 -16.85 0.33 6.11
CA TYR A 63 -16.25 1.57 5.65
C TYR A 63 -16.46 2.70 6.65
N PHE A 64 -15.38 3.42 6.93
CA PHE A 64 -15.34 4.53 7.88
C PHE A 64 -14.72 5.77 7.22
N THR A 65 -15.32 6.94 7.46
CA THR A 65 -14.69 8.21 7.08
C THR A 65 -13.66 8.61 8.12
N GLN A 66 -12.38 8.64 7.73
CA GLN A 66 -11.28 9.01 8.62
C GLN A 66 -10.10 9.56 7.82
N ASP A 67 -9.66 10.76 8.19
CA ASP A 67 -8.38 11.31 7.75
C ASP A 67 -7.25 10.67 8.58
N ILE A 68 -6.35 9.96 7.91
CA ILE A 68 -5.22 9.26 8.56
C ILE A 68 -4.14 10.23 9.07
N THR A 69 -4.16 11.49 8.64
CA THR A 69 -3.23 12.54 9.09
C THR A 69 -3.74 13.28 10.33
N ALA A 70 -5.00 13.09 10.68
CA ALA A 70 -5.57 13.75 11.85
C ALA A 70 -4.92 13.27 13.16
N ARG A 71 -4.80 14.18 14.14
CA ARG A 71 -4.26 13.83 15.44
C ARG A 71 -5.07 12.70 16.10
N GLY A 72 -4.40 11.64 16.55
CA GLY A 72 -5.04 10.46 17.17
C GLY A 72 -5.76 9.54 16.17
N ALA A 73 -5.58 9.74 14.86
CA ALA A 73 -6.25 8.94 13.84
C ALA A 73 -5.86 7.46 13.92
N SER A 74 -4.59 7.17 14.17
CA SER A 74 -4.09 5.78 14.22
C SER A 74 -4.73 4.97 15.34
N GLU A 75 -4.84 5.54 16.53
CA GLU A 75 -5.49 4.93 17.68
C GLU A 75 -6.98 4.72 17.40
N LYS A 76 -7.67 5.74 16.88
CA LYS A 76 -9.09 5.67 16.55
C LYS A 76 -9.38 4.60 15.48
N ILE A 77 -8.55 4.47 14.45
CA ILE A 77 -8.64 3.44 13.42
C ILE A 77 -8.59 2.04 14.05
N VAL A 78 -7.63 1.81 14.94
CA VAL A 78 -7.48 0.54 15.64
C VAL A 78 -8.68 0.26 16.56
N GLU A 79 -9.10 1.24 17.36
CA GLU A 79 -10.26 1.14 18.25
C GLU A 79 -11.55 0.80 17.48
N GLN A 80 -11.83 1.49 16.39
CA GLN A 80 -13.00 1.21 15.56
C GLN A 80 -12.94 -0.19 14.94
N THR A 81 -11.75 -0.65 14.52
CA THR A 81 -11.59 -2.00 14.00
C THR A 81 -11.84 -3.06 15.07
N LEU A 82 -11.31 -2.86 16.28
CA LEU A 82 -11.54 -3.75 17.42
C LEU A 82 -13.01 -3.77 17.83
N ALA A 83 -13.67 -2.61 17.86
CA ALA A 83 -15.10 -2.53 18.17
C ALA A 83 -15.96 -3.28 17.15
N CYS A 84 -15.58 -3.24 15.87
CA CYS A 84 -16.32 -3.86 14.77
C CYS A 84 -16.06 -5.38 14.66
N PHE A 85 -14.80 -5.81 14.79
CA PHE A 85 -14.37 -7.16 14.46
C PHE A 85 -13.61 -7.90 15.57
N GLY A 86 -13.35 -7.25 16.70
CA GLY A 86 -12.76 -7.87 17.91
C GLY A 86 -11.24 -8.10 17.87
N LYS A 87 -10.58 -7.93 16.73
CA LYS A 87 -9.14 -8.17 16.58
C LYS A 87 -8.54 -7.41 15.39
N VAL A 88 -7.21 -7.43 15.28
CA VAL A 88 -6.46 -7.01 14.08
C VAL A 88 -5.43 -8.09 13.77
N ASP A 89 -5.45 -8.64 12.56
CA ASP A 89 -4.49 -9.64 12.08
C ASP A 89 -3.51 -9.05 11.06
N PHE A 90 -3.96 -8.06 10.27
CA PHE A 90 -3.11 -7.40 9.27
C PHE A 90 -3.49 -5.93 9.02
N VAL A 91 -2.57 -5.19 8.42
CA VAL A 91 -2.78 -3.80 7.99
C VAL A 91 -2.29 -3.62 6.56
N VAL A 92 -3.09 -2.94 5.72
CA VAL A 92 -2.67 -2.46 4.41
C VAL A 92 -2.69 -0.94 4.42
N VAL A 93 -1.50 -0.33 4.51
CA VAL A 93 -1.33 1.12 4.46
C VAL A 93 -1.25 1.54 3.01
N ASN A 94 -2.40 1.94 2.44
CA ASN A 94 -2.51 2.21 1.01
C ASN A 94 -2.91 3.66 0.69
N ALA A 95 -3.63 4.36 1.57
CA ALA A 95 -4.07 5.73 1.31
C ALA A 95 -2.94 6.63 0.83
N GLY A 96 -3.22 7.44 -0.19
CA GLY A 96 -2.22 8.35 -0.69
C GLY A 96 -2.65 9.15 -1.91
N LEU A 97 -2.11 10.35 -2.02
CA LEU A 97 -2.27 11.27 -3.14
C LEU A 97 -0.93 11.95 -3.42
N ALA A 98 -0.47 11.90 -4.67
CA ALA A 98 0.75 12.58 -5.07
C ALA A 98 0.49 14.07 -5.32
N ILE A 99 1.21 14.95 -4.63
CA ILE A 99 1.31 16.37 -5.01
C ILE A 99 2.34 16.47 -6.13
N ARG A 100 1.92 17.08 -7.24
CA ARG A 100 2.75 17.30 -8.42
C ARG A 100 2.99 18.78 -8.65
N PHE A 101 4.19 19.12 -9.09
CA PHE A 101 4.53 20.47 -9.54
C PHE A 101 4.38 20.53 -11.06
N GLU A 102 3.63 21.52 -11.54
CA GLU A 102 3.41 21.76 -12.99
C GLU A 102 4.31 22.89 -13.53
N GLU A 103 5.34 23.27 -12.75
CA GLU A 103 6.33 24.29 -13.07
C GLU A 103 7.74 23.81 -12.72
N SER A 104 8.76 24.44 -13.31
CA SER A 104 10.15 24.13 -12.97
C SER A 104 10.42 24.39 -11.48
N LEU A 105 11.14 23.48 -10.83
CA LEU A 105 11.54 23.62 -9.41
C LEU A 105 12.33 24.92 -9.15
N LEU A 106 13.08 25.43 -10.13
CA LEU A 106 13.80 26.69 -9.99
C LEU A 106 12.87 27.93 -9.95
N LYS A 107 11.63 27.80 -10.39
CA LYS A 107 10.60 28.85 -10.37
C LYS A 107 9.61 28.66 -9.22
N LEU A 108 9.58 27.48 -8.61
CA LEU A 108 8.66 27.14 -7.56
C LEU A 108 8.96 27.99 -6.29
N SER A 109 7.93 28.53 -5.67
CA SER A 109 8.13 29.23 -4.40
C SER A 109 8.55 28.26 -3.30
N LEU A 110 9.49 28.66 -2.45
CA LEU A 110 9.98 27.84 -1.35
C LEU A 110 8.87 27.51 -0.34
N GLU A 111 7.91 28.42 -0.16
CA GLU A 111 6.74 28.20 0.69
C GLU A 111 5.85 27.07 0.14
N LYS A 112 5.56 27.09 -1.17
CA LYS A 112 4.78 26.04 -1.84
C LYS A 112 5.48 24.68 -1.76
N LEU A 113 6.80 24.65 -1.96
CA LEU A 113 7.60 23.44 -1.78
C LEU A 113 7.51 22.93 -0.35
N ALA A 114 7.74 23.78 0.64
CA ALA A 114 7.70 23.40 2.05
C ALA A 114 6.32 22.89 2.48
N ALA A 115 5.24 23.52 2.00
CA ALA A 115 3.88 23.06 2.25
C ALA A 115 3.63 21.66 1.66
N ALA A 116 4.04 21.43 0.40
CA ALA A 116 3.93 20.13 -0.24
C ALA A 116 4.74 19.05 0.50
N MET A 117 5.96 19.38 0.93
CA MET A 117 6.79 18.46 1.73
C MET A 117 6.09 18.06 3.03
N ARG A 118 5.59 19.04 3.82
CA ARG A 118 4.87 18.75 5.07
C ARG A 118 3.67 17.84 4.81
N THR A 119 2.81 18.17 3.84
CA THR A 119 1.62 17.37 3.51
C THR A 119 1.98 15.94 3.11
N GLN A 120 3.03 15.76 2.29
CA GLN A 120 3.42 14.41 1.84
C GLN A 120 4.06 13.61 2.97
N PHE A 121 4.81 14.25 3.87
CA PHE A 121 5.39 13.56 5.02
C PHE A 121 4.35 13.18 6.06
N GLU A 122 3.35 14.02 6.33
CA GLU A 122 2.21 13.66 7.18
C GLU A 122 1.44 12.47 6.61
N LEU A 123 1.10 12.53 5.32
CA LEU A 123 0.28 11.50 4.66
C LEU A 123 0.97 10.15 4.53
N PHE A 124 2.30 10.13 4.39
CA PHE A 124 3.03 8.90 4.08
C PHE A 124 3.87 8.38 5.25
N PRO A 125 5.10 8.84 5.52
CA PRO A 125 5.94 8.20 6.53
C PRO A 125 5.41 8.36 7.95
N ILE A 126 4.77 9.48 8.30
CA ILE A 126 4.25 9.70 9.65
C ILE A 126 3.00 8.83 9.87
N ALA A 127 2.02 8.88 8.96
CA ALA A 127 0.83 8.06 9.05
C ALA A 127 1.16 6.55 9.01
N LEU A 128 2.13 6.13 8.19
CA LEU A 128 2.63 4.75 8.19
C LEU A 128 3.17 4.34 9.55
N ALA A 129 4.11 5.13 10.11
CA ALA A 129 4.77 4.79 11.36
C ALA A 129 3.77 4.70 12.53
N THR A 130 2.89 5.68 12.63
CA THR A 130 1.91 5.75 13.75
C THR A 130 0.87 4.65 13.65
N LEU A 131 0.28 4.41 12.45
CA LEU A 131 -0.72 3.35 12.28
C LEU A 131 -0.12 1.94 12.45
N ALA A 132 1.06 1.71 11.88
CA ALA A 132 1.74 0.43 12.04
C ALA A 132 2.03 0.11 13.51
N LEU A 133 2.52 1.07 14.27
CA LEU A 133 2.80 0.89 15.71
C LEU A 133 1.52 0.77 16.54
N ALA A 134 0.47 1.55 16.26
CA ALA A 134 -0.81 1.42 16.93
C ALA A 134 -1.41 0.01 16.73
N ALA A 135 -1.41 -0.48 15.50
CA ALA A 135 -1.86 -1.83 15.19
C ALA A 135 -0.96 -2.92 15.81
N ALA A 136 0.37 -2.74 15.75
CA ALA A 136 1.31 -3.71 16.33
C ALA A 136 1.10 -3.91 17.84
N ARG A 137 0.74 -2.87 18.59
CA ARG A 137 0.46 -2.95 20.04
C ARG A 137 -0.67 -3.93 20.37
N VAL A 138 -1.68 -4.05 19.52
CA VAL A 138 -2.80 -4.98 19.70
C VAL A 138 -2.56 -6.34 19.05
N MET A 139 -1.65 -6.40 18.07
CA MET A 139 -1.24 -7.63 17.40
C MET A 139 -0.19 -8.39 18.21
N ALA A 140 0.83 -7.70 18.76
CA ALA A 140 1.98 -8.30 19.42
C ALA A 140 1.66 -9.31 20.53
N PRO A 141 0.67 -9.10 21.42
CA PRO A 141 0.32 -10.10 22.44
C PRO A 141 -0.14 -11.44 21.86
N ARG A 142 -0.66 -11.45 20.63
CA ARG A 142 -1.15 -12.65 19.94
C ARG A 142 -0.05 -13.36 19.13
N TYR A 143 0.95 -12.60 18.71
CA TYR A 143 2.06 -13.06 17.89
C TYR A 143 3.39 -13.06 18.64
N ALA A 144 3.37 -12.81 19.95
CA ALA A 144 4.55 -12.94 20.82
C ALA A 144 5.26 -14.29 20.58
N PRO A 145 6.57 -14.38 20.81
CA PRO A 145 7.36 -15.52 20.37
C PRO A 145 6.78 -16.84 20.91
N ILE A 146 6.03 -17.52 20.06
CA ILE A 146 5.72 -18.92 20.25
C ILE A 146 7.03 -19.62 19.99
N PRO A 147 7.56 -20.42 20.92
CA PRO A 147 8.71 -21.26 20.63
C PRO A 147 8.44 -21.97 19.31
N PRO A 148 9.42 -21.97 18.36
CA PRO A 148 9.23 -22.76 17.15
C PRO A 148 8.90 -24.20 17.58
N ASP A 149 7.98 -24.84 16.86
CA ASP A 149 7.82 -26.27 17.00
C ASP A 149 9.15 -26.99 16.68
N ASP A 150 9.23 -28.29 16.89
CA ASP A 150 10.43 -29.08 16.63
C ASP A 150 10.95 -28.98 15.18
N THR A 151 10.11 -28.44 14.26
CA THR A 151 10.44 -28.19 12.86
C THR A 151 10.86 -26.73 12.59
N GLY A 152 10.79 -25.85 13.59
CA GLY A 152 11.02 -24.42 13.44
C GLY A 152 9.86 -23.67 12.79
N HIS A 153 8.71 -24.32 12.57
CA HIS A 153 7.57 -23.73 11.90
C HIS A 153 6.77 -22.82 12.81
N ARG A 154 6.45 -21.63 12.31
CA ARG A 154 5.53 -20.67 12.96
C ARG A 154 4.29 -20.52 12.09
N PRO A 155 3.16 -21.13 12.43
CA PRO A 155 2.00 -21.27 11.54
C PRO A 155 1.23 -19.98 11.31
N ASP A 156 1.43 -18.95 12.12
CA ASP A 156 0.69 -17.69 12.03
C ASP A 156 1.55 -16.49 12.41
N SER A 157 1.34 -15.37 11.71
CA SER A 157 2.02 -14.10 11.96
C SER A 157 1.10 -12.92 11.65
N GLY A 158 1.33 -11.79 12.33
CA GLY A 158 0.77 -10.52 11.92
C GLY A 158 1.45 -10.01 10.66
N ALA A 159 0.74 -9.24 9.83
CA ALA A 159 1.31 -8.69 8.61
C ALA A 159 0.93 -7.23 8.38
N ILE A 160 1.90 -6.44 7.95
CA ILE A 160 1.71 -5.04 7.52
C ILE A 160 2.23 -4.93 6.08
N VAL A 161 1.38 -4.48 5.16
CA VAL A 161 1.75 -4.23 3.76
C VAL A 161 1.60 -2.75 3.46
N VAL A 162 2.63 -2.17 2.87
CA VAL A 162 2.72 -0.73 2.56
C VAL A 162 2.68 -0.53 1.06
N THR A 163 1.76 0.28 0.57
CA THR A 163 1.78 0.75 -0.81
C THR A 163 2.80 1.90 -0.94
N LEU A 164 3.99 1.56 -1.39
CA LEU A 164 5.03 2.51 -1.74
C LEU A 164 4.74 3.13 -3.12
N SER A 165 5.75 3.25 -3.97
CA SER A 165 5.71 3.66 -5.37
C SER A 165 7.04 3.26 -6.01
N GLU A 166 7.09 3.20 -7.33
CA GLU A 166 8.34 3.09 -8.08
C GLU A 166 9.32 4.20 -7.71
N THR A 167 8.81 5.40 -7.35
CA THR A 167 9.65 6.54 -6.91
C THR A 167 10.35 6.31 -5.56
N ALA A 168 9.94 5.30 -4.79
CA ALA A 168 10.66 4.90 -3.58
C ALA A 168 11.94 4.12 -3.91
N LEU A 169 12.02 3.53 -5.09
CA LEU A 169 13.14 2.69 -5.54
C LEU A 169 14.07 3.45 -6.48
N SER A 170 13.52 4.36 -7.28
CA SER A 170 14.27 5.17 -8.23
C SER A 170 13.71 6.60 -8.22
N PRO A 171 14.44 7.56 -7.66
CA PRO A 171 13.96 8.91 -7.50
C PRO A 171 14.26 9.70 -8.74
N LEU A 172 13.36 10.06 -9.60
CA LEU A 172 13.90 10.85 -10.72
C LEU A 172 12.87 11.64 -11.52
N ARG A 173 11.90 12.21 -10.80
CA ARG A 173 10.96 13.13 -11.44
C ARG A 173 10.89 14.42 -10.64
N ASP A 174 11.23 15.51 -11.26
CA ASP A 174 11.17 16.84 -10.65
C ASP A 174 9.74 17.26 -10.29
N ASP A 175 8.74 16.85 -11.09
CA ASP A 175 7.33 17.09 -10.81
C ASP A 175 6.83 16.40 -9.53
N LEU A 176 7.56 15.41 -9.00
CA LEU A 176 7.20 14.59 -7.85
C LEU A 176 8.16 14.71 -6.66
N LEU A 177 9.00 15.73 -6.60
CA LEU A 177 10.06 15.84 -5.58
C LEU A 177 9.56 15.56 -4.15
N ALA A 178 8.48 16.22 -3.72
CA ALA A 178 7.94 16.03 -2.37
C ALA A 178 7.37 14.62 -2.16
N TYR A 179 6.66 14.09 -3.14
CA TYR A 179 6.10 12.74 -3.12
C TYR A 179 7.18 11.67 -3.10
N ALA A 180 8.17 11.76 -3.99
CA ALA A 180 9.26 10.80 -4.06
C ALA A 180 10.06 10.75 -2.77
N ALA A 181 10.41 11.93 -2.20
CA ALA A 181 11.09 12.01 -0.91
C ALA A 181 10.28 11.32 0.21
N ALA A 182 8.97 11.55 0.28
CA ALA A 182 8.12 10.93 1.28
C ALA A 182 7.99 9.41 1.08
N LYS A 183 7.91 8.91 -0.18
CA LYS A 183 7.85 7.47 -0.47
C LYS A 183 9.19 6.76 -0.18
N GLN A 184 10.32 7.43 -0.38
CA GLN A 184 11.63 6.90 0.06
C GLN A 184 11.75 6.88 1.59
N ALA A 185 11.25 7.90 2.28
CA ALA A 185 11.15 7.89 3.73
C ALA A 185 10.26 6.72 4.22
N CYS A 186 9.14 6.42 3.53
CA CYS A 186 8.34 5.23 3.82
C CYS A 186 9.11 3.93 3.69
N LEU A 187 9.97 3.80 2.67
CA LEU A 187 10.82 2.61 2.51
C LEU A 187 11.74 2.41 3.71
N SER A 188 12.35 3.48 4.19
CA SER A 188 13.21 3.45 5.39
C SER A 188 12.40 3.09 6.65
N VAL A 189 11.25 3.74 6.86
CA VAL A 189 10.33 3.45 7.98
C VAL A 189 9.86 1.99 7.94
N MET A 190 9.42 1.51 6.79
CA MET A 190 8.97 0.12 6.59
C MET A 190 10.06 -0.88 6.99
N ARG A 191 11.30 -0.70 6.55
CA ARG A 191 12.42 -1.58 6.90
C ARG A 191 12.75 -1.54 8.39
N SER A 192 12.72 -0.36 9.00
CA SER A 192 12.92 -0.21 10.45
C SER A 192 11.82 -0.92 11.23
N LEU A 193 10.56 -0.79 10.81
CA LEU A 193 9.43 -1.51 11.41
C LEU A 193 9.55 -3.02 11.23
N ALA A 194 10.01 -3.50 10.07
CA ALA A 194 10.24 -4.92 9.83
C ALA A 194 11.27 -5.51 10.82
N ALA A 195 12.37 -4.80 11.05
CA ALA A 195 13.39 -5.21 12.01
C ALA A 195 12.88 -5.15 13.46
N THR A 196 12.14 -4.09 13.80
CA THR A 196 11.63 -3.87 15.17
C THR A 196 10.52 -4.85 15.55
N LEU A 197 9.60 -5.15 14.62
CA LEU A 197 8.40 -5.94 14.87
C LEU A 197 8.62 -7.45 14.58
N GLY A 198 9.68 -7.80 13.87
CA GLY A 198 10.03 -9.19 13.56
C GLY A 198 10.12 -10.10 14.79
N PRO A 199 10.76 -9.69 15.90
CA PRO A 199 10.79 -10.47 17.15
C PRO A 199 9.40 -10.76 17.72
N GLN A 200 8.39 -9.94 17.38
CA GLN A 200 6.99 -10.16 17.76
C GLN A 200 6.23 -10.99 16.73
N ASN A 201 6.91 -11.58 15.77
CA ASN A 201 6.31 -12.33 14.66
C ASN A 201 5.31 -11.48 13.82
N ILE A 202 5.57 -10.18 13.70
CA ILE A 202 4.82 -9.25 12.84
C ILE A 202 5.73 -8.86 11.67
N ARG A 203 5.31 -9.23 10.46
CA ARG A 203 6.04 -8.96 9.22
C ARG A 203 5.63 -7.62 8.63
N VAL A 204 6.57 -6.89 8.06
CA VAL A 204 6.31 -5.60 7.40
C VAL A 204 6.98 -5.62 6.03
N ASN A 205 6.16 -5.46 4.98
CA ASN A 205 6.62 -5.50 3.59
C ASN A 205 5.97 -4.40 2.77
N GLY A 206 6.46 -4.19 1.56
CA GLY A 206 5.92 -3.19 0.65
C GLY A 206 5.68 -3.71 -0.75
N ILE A 207 4.76 -3.05 -1.44
CA ILE A 207 4.66 -3.09 -2.90
C ILE A 207 5.05 -1.73 -3.45
N ALA A 208 5.71 -1.69 -4.60
CA ALA A 208 6.08 -0.45 -5.28
C ALA A 208 5.42 -0.39 -6.67
N PRO A 209 4.15 0.04 -6.75
CA PRO A 209 3.47 0.16 -8.02
C PRO A 209 4.07 1.26 -8.89
N GLY A 210 4.09 1.03 -10.21
CA GLY A 210 4.33 2.02 -11.23
C GLY A 210 3.07 2.82 -11.56
N PHE A 211 2.81 2.98 -12.85
CA PHE A 211 1.73 3.84 -13.34
C PHE A 211 0.41 3.09 -13.45
N ALA A 212 -0.63 3.63 -12.80
CA ALA A 212 -1.94 3.02 -12.76
C ALA A 212 -2.94 3.69 -13.71
N ASN A 213 -3.79 2.88 -14.32
CA ASN A 213 -4.90 3.36 -15.15
C ASN A 213 -6.12 3.72 -14.29
N THR A 214 -5.96 4.71 -13.39
CA THR A 214 -7.05 5.22 -12.53
C THR A 214 -7.46 6.63 -12.93
N ALA A 215 -8.58 7.13 -12.38
CA ALA A 215 -9.16 8.41 -12.80
C ALA A 215 -8.20 9.60 -12.65
N GLY A 216 -7.50 9.70 -11.52
CA GLY A 216 -6.54 10.79 -11.26
C GLY A 216 -5.38 10.80 -12.27
N PRO A 217 -4.59 9.72 -12.37
CA PRO A 217 -3.55 9.57 -13.38
C PRO A 217 -4.04 9.79 -14.81
N ARG A 218 -5.18 9.22 -15.21
CA ARG A 218 -5.74 9.45 -16.56
C ARG A 218 -5.96 10.94 -16.84
N LYS A 219 -6.55 11.68 -15.89
CA LYS A 219 -6.79 13.12 -16.02
C LYS A 219 -5.47 13.89 -16.16
N PHE A 220 -4.46 13.56 -15.33
CA PHE A 220 -3.15 14.19 -15.37
C PHE A 220 -2.43 13.95 -16.71
N TYR A 221 -2.27 12.68 -17.10
CA TYR A 221 -1.57 12.32 -18.34
C TYR A 221 -2.33 12.74 -19.60
N GLY A 222 -3.65 12.95 -19.54
CA GLY A 222 -4.41 13.56 -20.62
C GLY A 222 -4.05 15.03 -20.85
N ARG A 223 -3.63 15.75 -19.79
CA ARG A 223 -3.13 17.13 -19.88
C ARG A 223 -1.66 17.22 -20.30
N PHE A 224 -0.87 16.17 -20.05
CA PHE A 224 0.57 16.12 -20.31
C PHE A 224 0.94 14.88 -21.14
N PRO A 225 0.54 14.84 -22.43
CA PRO A 225 0.74 13.67 -23.29
C PRO A 225 2.22 13.31 -23.50
N GLN A 226 3.13 14.30 -23.44
CA GLN A 226 4.58 14.06 -23.52
C GLN A 226 5.09 13.23 -22.34
N ILE A 227 4.57 13.45 -21.13
CA ILE A 227 4.92 12.64 -19.94
C ILE A 227 4.40 11.21 -20.12
N ARG A 228 3.18 11.09 -20.65
CA ARG A 228 2.60 9.78 -20.96
C ARG A 228 3.46 8.99 -21.95
N ALA A 229 3.86 9.64 -23.04
CA ALA A 229 4.70 9.01 -24.06
C ALA A 229 6.07 8.57 -23.50
N ASP A 230 6.69 9.36 -22.62
CA ASP A 230 7.93 8.98 -21.95
C ASP A 230 7.76 7.74 -21.07
N ILE A 231 6.66 7.65 -20.32
CA ILE A 231 6.35 6.47 -19.50
C ILE A 231 6.14 5.25 -20.39
N GLU A 232 5.36 5.38 -21.47
CA GLU A 232 5.09 4.29 -22.41
C GLU A 232 6.38 3.79 -23.10
N ALA A 233 7.30 4.68 -23.41
CA ALA A 233 8.59 4.36 -24.01
C ALA A 233 9.56 3.64 -23.06
N LYS A 234 9.48 3.93 -21.76
CA LYS A 234 10.37 3.35 -20.74
C LYS A 234 9.83 2.08 -20.10
N THR A 235 8.52 1.86 -20.12
CA THR A 235 7.92 0.67 -19.52
C THR A 235 8.08 -0.53 -20.43
N HIS A 236 8.73 -1.58 -19.97
CA HIS A 236 9.03 -2.76 -20.80
C HIS A 236 7.81 -3.66 -21.02
N LEU A 237 6.90 -3.75 -20.04
CA LEU A 237 5.67 -4.53 -20.18
C LEU A 237 4.51 -3.67 -20.69
N LEU A 238 3.60 -4.29 -21.46
CA LEU A 238 2.39 -3.63 -21.96
C LEU A 238 1.14 -4.23 -21.30
N PRO A 239 0.14 -3.40 -20.96
CA PRO A 239 0.13 -1.95 -21.11
C PRO A 239 1.01 -1.27 -20.05
N ALA A 240 1.64 -0.14 -20.40
CA ALA A 240 2.49 0.64 -19.49
C ALA A 240 1.75 1.19 -18.25
N PHE A 241 0.44 1.35 -18.37
CA PHE A 241 -0.45 1.74 -17.26
C PHE A 241 -1.24 0.53 -16.78
N MET A 242 -0.88 0.01 -15.61
CA MET A 242 -1.47 -1.19 -15.07
C MET A 242 -2.94 -1.02 -14.66
N ASP A 243 -3.70 -2.12 -14.75
CA ASP A 243 -4.99 -2.22 -14.07
C ASP A 243 -4.81 -2.18 -12.55
N PRO A 244 -5.68 -1.50 -11.80
CA PRO A 244 -5.59 -1.47 -10.34
C PRO A 244 -5.57 -2.85 -9.67
N GLY A 245 -6.17 -3.86 -10.28
CA GLY A 245 -6.16 -5.24 -9.78
C GLY A 245 -4.80 -5.92 -9.87
N ALA A 246 -3.88 -5.41 -10.69
CA ALA A 246 -2.55 -6.02 -10.86
C ALA A 246 -1.69 -6.05 -9.58
N VAL A 247 -2.00 -5.21 -8.58
CA VAL A 247 -1.29 -5.24 -7.29
C VAL A 247 -1.76 -6.36 -6.36
N VAL A 248 -2.95 -6.91 -6.60
CA VAL A 248 -3.60 -7.86 -5.69
C VAL A 248 -2.77 -9.11 -5.42
N PRO A 249 -2.21 -9.82 -6.43
CA PRO A 249 -1.42 -11.03 -6.17
C PRO A 249 -0.24 -10.78 -5.22
N ALA A 250 0.47 -9.66 -5.38
CA ALA A 250 1.59 -9.31 -4.52
C ALA A 250 1.15 -8.99 -3.09
N VAL A 251 0.04 -8.27 -2.92
CA VAL A 251 -0.52 -8.00 -1.58
C VAL A 251 -0.94 -9.29 -0.90
N LEU A 252 -1.66 -10.17 -1.58
CA LEU A 252 -2.07 -11.47 -1.03
C LEU A 252 -0.85 -12.31 -0.64
N TYR A 253 0.18 -12.39 -1.50
CA TYR A 253 1.41 -13.08 -1.19
C TYR A 253 2.06 -12.52 0.10
N LEU A 254 2.24 -11.21 0.19
CA LEU A 254 2.87 -10.58 1.36
C LEU A 254 2.05 -10.73 2.65
N LEU A 255 0.73 -10.86 2.55
CA LEU A 255 -0.14 -11.11 3.71
C LEU A 255 -0.10 -12.57 4.18
N THR A 256 0.12 -13.52 3.28
CA THR A 256 -0.05 -14.95 3.53
C THR A 256 1.25 -15.74 3.67
N ASP A 257 2.37 -15.26 3.11
CA ASP A 257 3.68 -15.85 3.34
C ASP A 257 4.17 -15.53 4.76
N ASN A 258 4.67 -16.53 5.49
CA ASN A 258 5.05 -16.39 6.91
C ASN A 258 6.55 -16.12 7.12
N TYR A 259 7.36 -16.04 6.07
CA TYR A 259 8.82 -15.91 6.21
C TYR A 259 9.43 -14.67 5.53
N VAL A 260 8.60 -13.91 4.78
CA VAL A 260 9.05 -12.70 4.07
C VAL A 260 8.76 -11.46 4.93
N THR A 261 9.83 -10.70 5.25
CA THR A 261 9.74 -9.40 5.93
C THR A 261 10.84 -8.45 5.44
N GLY A 262 10.59 -7.14 5.44
CA GLY A 262 11.52 -6.09 5.01
C GLY A 262 11.70 -5.98 3.49
N THR A 263 10.95 -6.75 2.70
CA THR A 263 11.05 -6.74 1.23
C THR A 263 10.11 -5.73 0.58
N VAL A 264 10.43 -5.37 -0.66
CA VAL A 264 9.57 -4.60 -1.55
C VAL A 264 9.43 -5.35 -2.86
N ILE A 265 8.21 -5.52 -3.33
CA ILE A 265 7.93 -6.08 -4.66
C ILE A 265 7.66 -4.92 -5.63
N PRO A 266 8.55 -4.66 -6.60
CA PRO A 266 8.28 -3.71 -7.68
C PRO A 266 7.16 -4.24 -8.58
N LEU A 267 6.21 -3.37 -8.92
CA LEU A 267 5.10 -3.66 -9.81
C LEU A 267 5.01 -2.53 -10.84
N ASP A 268 6.10 -2.30 -11.57
CA ASP A 268 6.31 -1.12 -12.42
C ASP A 268 6.45 -1.47 -13.92
N GLY A 269 6.24 -2.73 -14.28
CA GLY A 269 6.39 -3.19 -15.65
C GLY A 269 7.82 -3.08 -16.20
N GLY A 270 8.81 -3.01 -15.31
CA GLY A 270 10.21 -2.83 -15.68
C GLY A 270 10.61 -1.37 -15.95
N TYR A 271 9.80 -0.40 -15.56
CA TYR A 271 10.08 1.04 -15.77
C TYR A 271 11.43 1.48 -15.18
N ASN A 272 11.81 0.90 -14.04
CA ASN A 272 13.07 1.22 -13.35
C ASN A 272 14.26 0.35 -13.79
N ILE A 273 14.11 -0.44 -14.86
CA ILE A 273 15.19 -1.26 -15.42
C ILE A 273 15.74 -0.54 -16.65
N GLU A 274 17.01 -0.12 -16.60
CA GLU A 274 17.69 0.47 -17.75
C GLU A 274 18.30 -0.63 -18.62
N LEU A 275 17.91 -0.67 -19.91
CA LEU A 275 18.49 -1.56 -20.89
C LEU A 275 19.33 -0.77 -21.89
N LYS A 276 20.63 -1.02 -21.93
CA LYS A 276 21.50 -0.52 -23.01
C LYS A 276 21.41 -1.46 -24.21
N ARG A 277 20.77 -1.00 -25.30
CA ARG A 277 20.69 -1.76 -26.55
C ARG A 277 21.87 -1.38 -27.44
N TYR A 278 22.75 -2.33 -27.71
CA TYR A 278 23.88 -2.13 -28.62
C TYR A 278 23.57 -2.56 -30.05
N PHE A 279 22.56 -3.40 -30.23
CA PHE A 279 22.11 -3.87 -31.52
C PHE A 279 20.61 -3.60 -31.62
N GLN A 280 20.21 -3.01 -32.76
CA GLN A 280 18.79 -2.81 -33.09
C GLN A 280 18.40 -3.94 -34.04
N ASP A 281 17.23 -4.55 -33.83
CA ASP A 281 16.64 -5.43 -34.80
C ASP A 281 16.38 -4.64 -36.10
N GLN A 282 17.01 -5.05 -37.21
CA GLN A 282 16.84 -4.42 -38.50
C GLN A 282 15.50 -4.78 -39.11
#